data_ed7f794c92e1b443570cd1ded436cd10
#
_entry.id   ed7f794c92e1b443570cd1ded436cd10
#
_cell.length_a   1.000
_cell.length_b   1.000
_cell.length_c   1.000
_cell.angle_alpha   90.00
_cell.angle_beta   90.00
_cell.angle_gamma   90.00
#
_symmetry.space_group_name_H-M   'P 1'
#
loop_
_entity.id
_entity.type
_entity.pdbx_description
1 polymer ?
#
loop_
_entity_poly.entity_id
_entity_poly.type
_entity_poly.pdbx_seq_one_letter_code
_entity_poly.pdbx_strand_id
1 'polypeptide(L)'
;QFDRNINSNKILLQTGESALDSIGISLSRAKELSIVELGAFSSSETRRFAKIELENIISSVVQAANTKVKNMFVFSGTDIRTSPFEVSASGAVYKGNSENMTVQIEQGTNVKLTIPGSEVLGTDLNPDLNTATLVSSLNGGTGVKDGSISITDRAGNLSTVNINSSMTLGNVISAITNASSNITASINSSGNGITVTDKSSVIKNSLTISEVAGGTTASNLGIFGKKDGNIEGADLNAALSTETLISELNGGQGLNLGSISV
;
A
#
# COMPACT_ATOMS: atom_id res chain seq x y z
N GLN A 1 6.11 -8.34 43.41
CA GLN A 1 6.45 -7.62 42.18
C GLN A 1 6.02 -8.40 40.95
N PHE A 2 6.29 -9.70 40.87
CA PHE A 2 5.92 -10.58 39.73
C PHE A 2 4.38 -10.66 39.56
N ASP A 3 3.60 -10.80 40.64
CA ASP A 3 2.13 -10.82 40.55
C ASP A 3 1.54 -9.54 39.97
N ARG A 4 2.13 -8.38 40.28
CA ARG A 4 1.71 -7.10 39.66
C ARG A 4 2.04 -7.04 38.20
N ASN A 5 3.21 -7.55 37.79
CA ASN A 5 3.60 -7.65 36.39
C ASN A 5 2.63 -8.56 35.61
N ILE A 6 2.34 -9.74 36.15
CA ILE A 6 1.41 -10.71 35.55
C ILE A 6 0.02 -10.08 35.37
N ASN A 7 -0.54 -9.47 36.42
CA ASN A 7 -1.88 -8.88 36.38
C ASN A 7 -1.95 -7.68 35.43
N SER A 8 -0.93 -6.83 35.39
CA SER A 8 -0.88 -5.68 34.46
C SER A 8 -0.78 -6.11 33.01
N ASN A 9 -0.04 -7.17 32.72
CA ASN A 9 0.20 -7.66 31.39
C ASN A 9 -0.92 -8.57 30.86
N LYS A 10 -1.72 -9.16 31.78
CA LYS A 10 -2.92 -9.94 31.42
C LYS A 10 -3.91 -9.11 30.59
N ILE A 11 -4.14 -7.84 30.97
CA ILE A 11 -5.03 -6.94 30.25
C ILE A 11 -4.48 -6.70 28.82
N LEU A 12 -3.17 -6.53 28.67
CA LEU A 12 -2.54 -6.32 27.36
C LEU A 12 -2.74 -7.55 26.47
N LEU A 13 -2.52 -8.76 27.00
CA LEU A 13 -2.71 -10.02 26.27
C LEU A 13 -4.18 -10.23 25.87
N GLN A 14 -5.12 -10.03 26.80
CA GLN A 14 -6.56 -10.16 26.54
C GLN A 14 -7.04 -9.15 25.49
N THR A 15 -6.53 -7.93 25.53
CA THR A 15 -6.86 -6.91 24.52
C THR A 15 -6.29 -7.29 23.17
N GLY A 16 -5.06 -7.81 23.13
CA GLY A 16 -4.43 -8.33 21.90
C GLY A 16 -5.24 -9.50 21.31
N GLU A 17 -5.64 -10.47 22.12
CA GLU A 17 -6.48 -11.60 21.71
C GLU A 17 -7.81 -11.12 21.12
N SER A 18 -8.51 -10.22 21.79
CA SER A 18 -9.77 -9.66 21.27
C SER A 18 -9.61 -8.91 19.95
N ALA A 19 -8.47 -8.21 19.78
CA ALA A 19 -8.16 -7.53 18.53
C ALA A 19 -7.86 -8.53 17.41
N LEU A 20 -7.12 -9.61 17.71
CA LEU A 20 -6.84 -10.68 16.74
C LEU A 20 -8.12 -11.40 16.28
N ASP A 21 -9.04 -11.68 17.20
CA ASP A 21 -10.36 -12.25 16.88
C ASP A 21 -11.14 -11.33 15.95
N SER A 22 -11.17 -10.03 16.23
CA SER A 22 -11.84 -9.04 15.39
C SER A 22 -11.23 -8.96 13.98
N ILE A 23 -9.90 -9.03 13.88
CA ILE A 23 -9.17 -9.09 12.60
C ILE A 23 -9.55 -10.37 11.85
N GLY A 24 -9.54 -11.53 12.53
CA GLY A 24 -9.89 -12.83 11.93
C GLY A 24 -11.30 -12.87 11.36
N ILE A 25 -12.29 -12.33 12.09
CA ILE A 25 -13.68 -12.22 11.63
C ILE A 25 -13.75 -11.31 10.39
N SER A 26 -13.08 -10.16 10.43
CA SER A 26 -13.06 -9.19 9.33
C SER A 26 -12.44 -9.77 8.06
N LEU A 27 -11.31 -10.49 8.18
CA LEU A 27 -10.64 -11.15 7.06
C LEU A 27 -11.48 -12.29 6.49
N SER A 28 -12.18 -13.06 7.35
CA SER A 28 -13.11 -14.11 6.91
C SER A 28 -14.25 -13.51 6.07
N ARG A 29 -14.80 -12.38 6.50
CA ARG A 29 -15.84 -11.65 5.76
C ARG A 29 -15.32 -11.12 4.43
N ALA A 30 -14.12 -10.56 4.38
CA ALA A 30 -13.49 -10.11 3.14
C ALA A 30 -13.30 -11.25 2.15
N LYS A 31 -12.89 -12.43 2.64
CA LYS A 31 -12.74 -13.64 1.84
C LYS A 31 -14.08 -14.10 1.26
N GLU A 32 -15.13 -14.17 2.06
CA GLU A 32 -16.49 -14.53 1.60
C GLU A 32 -16.95 -13.59 0.49
N LEU A 33 -16.81 -12.27 0.71
CA LEU A 33 -17.20 -11.25 -0.25
C LEU A 33 -16.44 -11.40 -1.58
N SER A 34 -15.14 -11.65 -1.50
CA SER A 34 -14.30 -11.86 -2.68
C SER A 34 -14.71 -13.08 -3.47
N ILE A 35 -15.06 -14.18 -2.81
CA ILE A 35 -15.53 -15.43 -3.47
C ILE A 35 -16.86 -15.18 -4.20
N VAL A 36 -17.79 -14.46 -3.55
CA VAL A 36 -19.10 -14.13 -4.15
C VAL A 36 -18.94 -13.29 -5.40
N GLU A 37 -18.07 -12.26 -5.36
CA GLU A 37 -17.87 -11.33 -6.46
C GLU A 37 -17.01 -11.87 -7.62
N LEU A 38 -16.29 -12.97 -7.42
CA LEU A 38 -15.64 -13.73 -8.50
C LEU A 38 -16.64 -14.55 -9.33
N GLY A 39 -17.87 -14.71 -8.86
CA GLY A 39 -18.91 -15.46 -9.57
C GLY A 39 -19.35 -14.81 -10.88
N ALA A 40 -19.75 -15.66 -11.85
CA ALA A 40 -20.16 -15.25 -13.20
C ALA A 40 -21.41 -14.32 -13.22
N PHE A 41 -22.15 -14.21 -12.12
CA PHE A 41 -23.38 -13.42 -11.99
C PHE A 41 -23.15 -12.06 -11.30
N SER A 42 -21.91 -11.71 -10.98
CA SER A 42 -21.59 -10.43 -10.36
C SER A 42 -21.75 -9.26 -11.36
N SER A 43 -22.64 -8.31 -11.03
CA SER A 43 -22.87 -7.09 -11.81
C SER A 43 -21.86 -5.99 -11.42
N SER A 44 -21.75 -4.96 -12.25
CA SER A 44 -20.96 -3.77 -11.92
C SER A 44 -21.46 -3.05 -10.66
N GLU A 45 -22.73 -3.14 -10.37
CA GLU A 45 -23.36 -2.53 -9.19
C GLU A 45 -23.05 -3.32 -7.92
N THR A 46 -23.15 -4.67 -7.96
CA THR A 46 -22.78 -5.52 -6.82
C THR A 46 -21.30 -5.39 -6.48
N ARG A 47 -20.42 -5.35 -7.48
CA ARG A 47 -18.98 -5.09 -7.27
C ARG A 47 -18.71 -3.73 -6.64
N ARG A 48 -19.49 -2.70 -6.98
CA ARG A 48 -19.36 -1.39 -6.33
C ARG A 48 -19.75 -1.44 -4.86
N PHE A 49 -20.80 -2.16 -4.49
CA PHE A 49 -21.17 -2.35 -3.08
C PHE A 49 -20.13 -3.18 -2.34
N ALA A 50 -19.64 -4.26 -2.95
CA ALA A 50 -18.58 -5.09 -2.39
C ALA A 50 -17.29 -4.28 -2.13
N LYS A 51 -16.93 -3.37 -3.05
CA LYS A 51 -15.80 -2.46 -2.86
C LYS A 51 -15.97 -1.60 -1.60
N ILE A 52 -17.14 -0.98 -1.41
CA ILE A 52 -17.43 -0.14 -0.24
C ILE A 52 -17.35 -0.99 1.05
N GLU A 53 -17.90 -2.21 1.02
CA GLU A 53 -17.82 -3.11 2.17
C GLU A 53 -16.37 -3.52 2.47
N LEU A 54 -15.57 -3.82 1.46
CA LEU A 54 -14.13 -4.12 1.63
C LEU A 54 -13.36 -2.93 2.21
N GLU A 55 -13.63 -1.71 1.78
CA GLU A 55 -13.01 -0.49 2.34
C GLU A 55 -13.37 -0.32 3.83
N ASN A 56 -14.61 -0.63 4.21
CA ASN A 56 -15.03 -0.63 5.62
C ASN A 56 -14.34 -1.75 6.43
N ILE A 57 -14.17 -2.93 5.84
CA ILE A 57 -13.45 -4.04 6.45
C ILE A 57 -11.98 -3.66 6.67
N ILE A 58 -11.31 -3.07 5.68
CA ILE A 58 -9.93 -2.58 5.83
C ILE A 58 -9.82 -1.59 6.99
N SER A 59 -10.74 -0.62 7.05
CA SER A 59 -10.78 0.36 8.14
C SER A 59 -10.95 -0.31 9.51
N SER A 60 -11.81 -1.32 9.61
CA SER A 60 -12.05 -2.08 10.84
C SER A 60 -10.83 -2.90 11.26
N VAL A 61 -10.15 -3.54 10.31
CA VAL A 61 -8.90 -4.29 10.54
C VAL A 61 -7.80 -3.35 11.05
N VAL A 62 -7.61 -2.19 10.40
CA VAL A 62 -6.61 -1.21 10.84
C VAL A 62 -6.94 -0.64 12.22
N GLN A 63 -8.21 -0.40 12.52
CA GLN A 63 -8.63 0.05 13.84
C GLN A 63 -8.32 -1.00 14.91
N ALA A 64 -8.62 -2.27 14.66
CA ALA A 64 -8.29 -3.37 15.56
C ALA A 64 -6.78 -3.54 15.71
N ALA A 65 -6.01 -3.44 14.61
CA ALA A 65 -4.56 -3.53 14.61
C ALA A 65 -3.89 -2.33 15.33
N ASN A 66 -4.58 -1.19 15.44
CA ASN A 66 -4.13 -0.01 16.19
C ASN A 66 -4.68 0.06 17.63
N THR A 67 -5.10 -1.07 18.17
CA THR A 67 -5.64 -1.13 19.56
C THR A 67 -4.58 -0.73 20.58
N LYS A 68 -5.03 0.00 21.62
CA LYS A 68 -4.19 0.51 22.72
C LYS A 68 -4.63 -0.02 24.07
N VAL A 69 -3.66 -0.21 24.94
CA VAL A 69 -3.84 -0.41 26.39
C VAL A 69 -3.01 0.63 27.12
N LYS A 70 -3.63 1.49 27.92
CA LYS A 70 -2.93 2.55 28.70
C LYS A 70 -1.93 3.37 27.86
N ASN A 71 -2.35 3.85 26.70
CA ASN A 71 -1.53 4.61 25.74
C ASN A 71 -0.37 3.83 25.09
N MET A 72 -0.34 2.51 25.17
CA MET A 72 0.61 1.64 24.47
C MET A 72 -0.13 0.90 23.37
N PHE A 73 0.41 0.95 22.17
CA PHE A 73 -0.08 0.12 21.07
C PHE A 73 0.34 -1.35 21.27
N VAL A 74 -0.60 -2.27 21.02
CA VAL A 74 -0.40 -3.70 21.30
C VAL A 74 0.51 -4.34 20.24
N PHE A 75 0.43 -3.89 18.99
CA PHE A 75 1.06 -4.54 17.84
C PHE A 75 2.23 -3.75 17.24
N SER A 76 2.73 -2.71 17.92
CA SER A 76 3.84 -1.89 17.41
C SER A 76 5.24 -2.44 17.72
N GLY A 77 5.32 -3.66 18.28
CA GLY A 77 6.58 -4.20 18.76
C GLY A 77 7.05 -3.52 20.03
N THR A 78 8.31 -3.11 20.11
CA THR A 78 8.86 -2.34 21.25
C THR A 78 8.62 -0.84 21.13
N ASP A 79 8.20 -0.34 19.95
CA ASP A 79 7.85 1.07 19.72
C ASP A 79 6.39 1.37 20.09
N ILE A 80 6.08 1.20 21.37
CA ILE A 80 4.72 1.24 21.92
C ILE A 80 3.96 2.56 21.77
N ARG A 81 4.62 3.64 21.34
CA ARG A 81 4.02 4.97 21.16
C ARG A 81 3.68 5.28 19.72
N THR A 82 4.24 4.55 18.78
CA THR A 82 3.98 4.71 17.33
C THR A 82 2.79 3.85 16.92
N SER A 83 1.86 4.43 16.16
CA SER A 83 0.74 3.68 15.60
C SER A 83 1.27 2.57 14.70
N PRO A 84 0.96 1.30 14.96
CA PRO A 84 1.52 0.21 14.18
C PRO A 84 1.10 0.24 12.71
N PHE A 85 -0.11 0.70 12.40
CA PHE A 85 -0.59 0.74 11.02
C PHE A 85 -1.10 2.13 10.65
N GLU A 86 -0.70 2.60 9.47
CA GLU A 86 -1.15 3.84 8.88
C GLU A 86 -1.81 3.53 7.53
N VAL A 87 -3.02 4.09 7.31
CA VAL A 87 -3.73 3.91 6.04
C VAL A 87 -3.22 4.93 5.04
N SER A 88 -2.78 4.47 3.89
CA SER A 88 -2.40 5.27 2.73
C SER A 88 -3.35 4.99 1.55
N ALA A 89 -3.19 5.70 0.45
CA ALA A 89 -3.94 5.45 -0.78
C ALA A 89 -3.68 4.05 -1.38
N SER A 90 -2.54 3.45 -1.06
CA SER A 90 -2.09 2.13 -1.53
C SER A 90 -2.42 0.98 -0.56
N GLY A 91 -2.95 1.28 0.62
CA GLY A 91 -3.26 0.26 1.63
C GLY A 91 -2.82 0.65 3.04
N ALA A 92 -2.64 -0.32 3.92
CA ALA A 92 -2.16 -0.12 5.28
C ALA A 92 -0.67 -0.45 5.36
N VAL A 93 0.12 0.49 5.84
CA VAL A 93 1.58 0.35 6.01
C VAL A 93 1.90 0.12 7.48
N TYR A 94 2.75 -0.87 7.78
CA TYR A 94 3.26 -1.11 9.13
C TYR A 94 4.38 -0.13 9.48
N LYS A 95 4.25 0.56 10.61
CA LYS A 95 5.21 1.56 11.13
C LYS A 95 5.87 1.14 12.44
N GLY A 96 5.46 0.01 13.02
CA GLY A 96 6.12 -0.57 14.19
C GLY A 96 7.45 -1.23 13.86
N ASN A 97 8.05 -1.87 14.85
CA ASN A 97 9.22 -2.73 14.64
C ASN A 97 8.86 -4.21 14.84
N SER A 98 9.75 -5.11 14.44
CA SER A 98 9.56 -6.56 14.52
C SER A 98 10.03 -7.19 15.84
N GLU A 99 10.35 -6.36 16.85
CA GLU A 99 10.81 -6.86 18.14
C GLU A 99 9.63 -7.17 19.06
N ASN A 100 9.76 -8.21 19.89
CA ASN A 100 8.78 -8.58 20.88
C ASN A 100 9.09 -7.92 22.24
N MET A 101 8.07 -7.32 22.87
CA MET A 101 8.19 -6.98 24.28
C MET A 101 8.27 -8.25 25.11
N THR A 102 9.15 -8.27 26.09
CA THR A 102 9.28 -9.36 27.03
C THR A 102 9.01 -8.90 28.46
N VAL A 103 8.47 -9.77 29.28
CA VAL A 103 8.28 -9.55 30.71
C VAL A 103 8.90 -10.65 31.52
N GLN A 104 9.55 -10.28 32.58
CA GLN A 104 10.09 -11.25 33.55
C GLN A 104 8.96 -11.71 34.47
N ILE A 105 8.65 -13.00 34.43
CA ILE A 105 7.61 -13.64 35.27
C ILE A 105 8.20 -14.34 36.49
N GLU A 106 9.48 -14.72 36.41
CA GLU A 106 10.25 -15.34 37.51
C GLU A 106 11.74 -14.94 37.35
N GLN A 107 12.52 -15.12 38.37
CA GLN A 107 13.94 -14.79 38.31
C GLN A 107 14.66 -15.56 37.18
N GLY A 108 15.13 -14.83 36.20
CA GLY A 108 15.77 -15.38 35.01
C GLY A 108 14.85 -15.86 33.91
N THR A 109 13.50 -15.84 34.09
CA THR A 109 12.54 -16.30 33.08
C THR A 109 11.80 -15.12 32.45
N ASN A 110 12.09 -14.87 31.17
CA ASN A 110 11.41 -13.87 30.36
C ASN A 110 10.42 -14.55 29.37
N VAL A 111 9.23 -13.99 29.24
CA VAL A 111 8.19 -14.46 28.31
C VAL A 111 7.84 -13.32 27.34
N LYS A 112 7.60 -13.65 26.08
CA LYS A 112 7.12 -12.70 25.07
C LYS A 112 5.71 -12.23 25.48
N LEU A 113 5.51 -10.92 25.46
CA LEU A 113 4.27 -10.27 25.88
C LEU A 113 3.44 -9.79 24.71
N THR A 114 4.08 -9.45 23.59
CA THR A 114 3.41 -8.92 22.39
C THR A 114 3.82 -9.70 21.16
N ILE A 115 2.98 -9.61 20.15
CA ILE A 115 3.27 -10.07 18.79
C ILE A 115 3.32 -8.81 17.92
N PRO A 116 4.41 -8.54 17.17
CA PRO A 116 4.45 -7.41 16.26
C PRO A 116 3.38 -7.51 15.17
N GLY A 117 2.86 -6.37 14.72
CA GLY A 117 1.86 -6.32 13.67
C GLY A 117 2.33 -6.93 12.34
N SER A 118 3.62 -6.90 12.07
CA SER A 118 4.25 -7.57 10.92
C SER A 118 4.12 -9.10 10.96
N GLU A 119 4.06 -9.71 12.16
CA GLU A 119 3.79 -11.15 12.30
C GLU A 119 2.30 -11.47 12.19
N VAL A 120 1.41 -10.51 12.55
CA VAL A 120 -0.05 -10.69 12.57
C VAL A 120 -0.65 -10.56 11.17
N LEU A 121 -0.32 -9.49 10.47
CA LEU A 121 -0.88 -9.14 9.16
C LEU A 121 0.09 -9.39 7.99
N GLY A 122 1.28 -9.86 8.31
CA GLY A 122 2.35 -10.06 7.34
C GLY A 122 3.15 -8.78 7.07
N THR A 123 4.20 -8.93 6.31
CA THR A 123 5.02 -7.84 5.82
C THR A 123 4.62 -7.54 4.39
N ASP A 124 4.49 -6.27 4.05
CA ASP A 124 4.33 -5.87 2.65
C ASP A 124 5.63 -6.21 1.92
N LEU A 125 5.55 -7.20 1.03
CA LEU A 125 6.67 -7.60 0.19
C LEU A 125 6.69 -6.85 -1.15
N ASN A 126 5.80 -5.86 -1.32
CA ASN A 126 5.73 -5.06 -2.54
C ASN A 126 7.10 -4.44 -2.83
N PRO A 127 7.72 -4.73 -3.98
CA PRO A 127 9.02 -4.18 -4.30
C PRO A 127 8.90 -2.70 -4.65
N ASP A 128 9.93 -1.93 -4.32
CA ASP A 128 10.07 -0.56 -4.82
C ASP A 128 10.12 -0.55 -6.34
N LEU A 129 9.40 0.42 -6.90
CA LEU A 129 9.51 0.72 -8.31
C LEU A 129 10.86 1.40 -8.59
N ASN A 130 11.45 1.04 -9.70
CA ASN A 130 12.61 1.71 -10.25
C ASN A 130 12.44 1.98 -11.74
N THR A 131 13.35 2.73 -12.33
CA THR A 131 13.26 3.09 -13.76
C THR A 131 13.38 1.90 -14.70
N ALA A 132 13.90 0.76 -14.26
CA ALA A 132 14.01 -0.47 -15.03
C ALA A 132 12.77 -1.38 -14.87
N THR A 133 11.88 -1.11 -13.91
CA THR A 133 10.64 -1.89 -13.69
C THR A 133 9.83 -1.92 -14.99
N LEU A 134 9.50 -3.11 -15.46
CA LEU A 134 8.70 -3.29 -16.68
C LEU A 134 7.24 -2.91 -16.42
N VAL A 135 6.64 -2.20 -17.36
CA VAL A 135 5.21 -1.84 -17.32
C VAL A 135 4.31 -3.09 -17.28
N SER A 136 4.76 -4.19 -17.89
CA SER A 136 4.06 -5.48 -17.85
C SER A 136 4.06 -6.18 -16.48
N SER A 137 4.97 -5.81 -15.58
CA SER A 137 5.03 -6.39 -14.22
C SER A 137 4.18 -5.65 -13.21
N LEU A 138 3.63 -4.48 -13.54
CA LEU A 138 2.79 -3.67 -12.66
C LEU A 138 1.43 -4.33 -12.41
N ASN A 139 0.69 -3.83 -11.43
CA ASN A 139 -0.65 -4.30 -11.07
C ASN A 139 -0.71 -5.81 -10.78
N GLY A 140 0.25 -6.32 -10.01
CA GLY A 140 0.34 -7.74 -9.67
C GLY A 140 0.66 -8.63 -10.87
N GLY A 141 1.37 -8.10 -11.87
CA GLY A 141 1.71 -8.81 -13.11
C GLY A 141 0.64 -8.73 -14.21
N THR A 142 -0.48 -8.05 -13.96
CA THR A 142 -1.48 -7.79 -15.01
C THR A 142 -0.98 -6.76 -16.03
N GLY A 143 -0.05 -5.92 -15.60
CA GLY A 143 0.56 -4.87 -16.39
C GLY A 143 -0.34 -3.67 -16.66
N VAL A 144 0.12 -2.81 -17.54
CA VAL A 144 -0.62 -1.67 -18.08
C VAL A 144 -1.01 -1.98 -19.51
N LYS A 145 -2.26 -1.80 -19.85
CA LYS A 145 -2.73 -2.01 -21.23
C LYS A 145 -2.16 -0.95 -22.17
N ASP A 146 -1.77 -1.41 -23.36
CA ASP A 146 -1.31 -0.54 -24.43
C ASP A 146 -2.38 0.48 -24.78
N GLY A 147 -1.97 1.75 -24.93
CA GLY A 147 -2.90 2.82 -25.25
C GLY A 147 -2.25 4.19 -25.14
N SER A 148 -3.09 5.21 -25.20
CA SER A 148 -2.66 6.61 -25.09
C SER A 148 -3.33 7.27 -23.91
N ILE A 149 -2.60 8.14 -23.23
CA ILE A 149 -3.11 9.04 -22.22
C ILE A 149 -3.07 10.47 -22.72
N SER A 150 -4.03 11.26 -22.31
CA SER A 150 -4.13 12.69 -22.59
C SER A 150 -3.79 13.48 -21.34
N ILE A 151 -2.88 14.43 -21.43
CA ILE A 151 -2.45 15.29 -20.33
C ILE A 151 -2.76 16.74 -20.71
N THR A 152 -3.59 17.40 -19.90
CA THR A 152 -3.84 18.83 -20.00
C THR A 152 -3.20 19.51 -18.81
N ASP A 153 -2.19 20.36 -19.06
CA ASP A 153 -1.53 21.12 -18.01
C ASP A 153 -2.40 22.28 -17.52
N ARG A 154 -1.99 22.91 -16.41
CA ARG A 154 -2.74 24.05 -15.84
C ARG A 154 -2.76 25.30 -16.72
N ALA A 155 -1.84 25.42 -17.66
CA ALA A 155 -1.87 26.49 -18.66
C ALA A 155 -2.87 26.22 -19.79
N GLY A 156 -3.42 25.00 -19.89
CA GLY A 156 -4.38 24.56 -20.88
C GLY A 156 -3.76 23.91 -22.12
N ASN A 157 -2.47 23.57 -22.08
CA ASN A 157 -1.84 22.84 -23.17
C ASN A 157 -2.19 21.36 -23.08
N LEU A 158 -2.63 20.80 -24.20
CA LEU A 158 -2.99 19.39 -24.36
C LEU A 158 -1.85 18.63 -25.00
N SER A 159 -1.47 17.52 -24.41
CA SER A 159 -0.47 16.59 -24.92
C SER A 159 -1.00 15.15 -24.88
N THR A 160 -0.55 14.31 -25.79
CA THR A 160 -0.89 12.88 -25.82
C THR A 160 0.38 12.06 -25.72
N VAL A 161 0.36 11.04 -24.86
CA VAL A 161 1.49 10.13 -24.61
C VAL A 161 1.05 8.71 -24.94
N ASN A 162 1.81 8.02 -25.78
CA ASN A 162 1.58 6.61 -26.11
C ASN A 162 2.37 5.73 -25.14
N ILE A 163 1.72 4.76 -24.56
CA ILE A 163 2.27 3.79 -23.62
C ILE A 163 2.04 2.38 -24.18
N ASN A 164 3.03 1.53 -24.06
CA ASN A 164 2.89 0.12 -24.37
C ASN A 164 3.54 -0.76 -23.29
N SER A 165 3.11 -1.99 -23.22
CA SER A 165 3.48 -2.96 -22.20
C SER A 165 4.95 -3.40 -22.20
N SER A 166 5.68 -3.12 -23.30
CA SER A 166 7.13 -3.40 -23.40
C SER A 166 8.02 -2.30 -22.84
N MET A 167 7.43 -1.16 -22.46
CA MET A 167 8.16 -0.04 -21.86
C MET A 167 8.60 -0.38 -20.43
N THR A 168 9.68 0.29 -20.00
CA THR A 168 10.01 0.39 -18.59
C THR A 168 9.30 1.61 -17.96
N LEU A 169 9.22 1.65 -16.65
CA LEU A 169 8.68 2.80 -15.93
C LEU A 169 9.47 4.08 -16.24
N GLY A 170 10.81 3.96 -16.39
CA GLY A 170 11.66 5.06 -16.83
C GLY A 170 11.29 5.59 -18.21
N ASN A 171 10.90 4.72 -19.16
CA ASN A 171 10.40 5.14 -20.47
C ASN A 171 9.07 5.91 -20.35
N VAL A 172 8.14 5.44 -19.50
CA VAL A 172 6.86 6.10 -19.25
C VAL A 172 7.07 7.47 -18.62
N ILE A 173 7.88 7.56 -17.56
CA ILE A 173 8.24 8.81 -16.89
C ILE A 173 8.85 9.81 -17.89
N SER A 174 9.77 9.36 -18.71
CA SER A 174 10.40 10.19 -19.76
C SER A 174 9.39 10.65 -20.80
N ALA A 175 8.50 9.77 -21.26
CA ALA A 175 7.47 10.10 -22.23
C ALA A 175 6.49 11.16 -21.69
N ILE A 176 6.06 11.03 -20.43
CA ILE A 176 5.19 12.02 -19.76
C ILE A 176 5.91 13.35 -19.60
N THR A 177 7.17 13.33 -19.14
CA THR A 177 7.97 14.55 -18.92
C THR A 177 8.24 15.29 -20.23
N ASN A 178 8.49 14.57 -21.32
CA ASN A 178 8.76 15.15 -22.63
C ASN A 178 7.49 15.62 -23.36
N ALA A 179 6.30 15.26 -22.89
CA ALA A 179 5.04 15.65 -23.51
C ALA A 179 4.75 17.16 -23.38
N SER A 180 5.22 17.80 -22.31
CA SER A 180 5.08 19.26 -22.10
C SER A 180 6.23 19.78 -21.25
N SER A 181 6.73 20.97 -21.59
CA SER A 181 7.75 21.66 -20.77
C SER A 181 7.30 22.01 -19.36
N ASN A 182 5.99 22.01 -19.13
CA ASN A 182 5.39 22.31 -17.83
C ASN A 182 5.21 21.06 -16.95
N ILE A 183 5.31 19.88 -17.53
CA ILE A 183 5.04 18.63 -16.83
C ILE A 183 6.35 17.92 -16.50
N THR A 184 6.43 17.39 -15.30
CA THR A 184 7.48 16.42 -14.91
C THR A 184 6.82 15.22 -14.25
N ALA A 185 7.35 14.04 -14.52
CA ALA A 185 6.96 12.82 -13.83
C ALA A 185 8.16 12.23 -13.09
N SER A 186 7.89 11.55 -11.98
CA SER A 186 8.90 10.82 -11.20
C SER A 186 8.23 9.66 -10.46
N ILE A 187 9.01 8.72 -9.96
CA ILE A 187 8.52 7.78 -8.94
C ILE A 187 8.19 8.60 -7.70
N ASN A 188 7.10 8.29 -7.03
CA ASN A 188 6.67 8.99 -5.81
C ASN A 188 7.61 8.72 -4.64
N SER A 189 7.47 9.48 -3.55
CA SER A 189 8.32 9.36 -2.36
C SER A 189 8.15 8.03 -1.62
N SER A 190 7.06 7.32 -1.87
CA SER A 190 6.79 5.99 -1.30
C SER A 190 7.38 4.85 -2.14
N GLY A 191 8.01 5.14 -3.29
CA GLY A 191 8.61 4.14 -4.17
C GLY A 191 7.61 3.23 -4.90
N ASN A 192 6.31 3.50 -4.82
CA ASN A 192 5.28 2.56 -5.26
C ASN A 192 4.34 3.08 -6.36
N GLY A 193 4.50 4.31 -6.82
CA GLY A 193 3.65 4.94 -7.83
C GLY A 193 4.36 6.03 -8.60
N ILE A 194 3.62 6.72 -9.47
CA ILE A 194 4.12 7.83 -10.28
C ILE A 194 3.52 9.15 -9.79
N THR A 195 4.35 10.13 -9.45
CA THR A 195 3.91 11.50 -9.27
C THR A 195 4.05 12.27 -10.58
N VAL A 196 2.98 12.96 -10.99
CA VAL A 196 3.01 13.91 -12.11
C VAL A 196 2.83 15.31 -11.56
N THR A 197 3.84 16.14 -11.76
CA THR A 197 3.91 17.53 -11.27
C THR A 197 3.75 18.51 -12.40
N ASP A 198 2.87 19.48 -12.21
CA ASP A 198 2.68 20.59 -13.14
C ASP A 198 3.36 21.86 -12.60
N LYS A 199 4.32 22.37 -13.36
CA LYS A 199 5.12 23.57 -13.06
C LYS A 199 4.65 24.83 -13.79
N SER A 200 3.45 24.78 -14.41
CA SER A 200 2.90 25.93 -15.14
C SER A 200 2.85 27.19 -14.27
N SER A 201 3.38 28.28 -14.77
CA SER A 201 3.29 29.60 -14.14
C SER A 201 1.92 30.26 -14.39
N VAL A 202 1.24 29.89 -15.46
CA VAL A 202 -0.11 30.36 -15.82
C VAL A 202 -1.12 29.30 -15.42
N ILE A 203 -2.08 29.66 -14.58
CA ILE A 203 -3.10 28.75 -14.07
C ILE A 203 -4.45 29.14 -14.66
N LYS A 204 -4.92 28.37 -15.62
CA LYS A 204 -6.25 28.48 -16.25
C LYS A 204 -7.16 27.31 -15.88
N ASN A 205 -6.57 26.13 -15.67
CA ASN A 205 -7.25 24.86 -15.46
C ASN A 205 -6.55 24.07 -14.34
N SER A 206 -7.11 22.92 -13.99
CA SER A 206 -6.43 21.92 -13.17
C SER A 206 -5.62 21.00 -14.08
N LEU A 207 -4.52 20.45 -13.58
CA LEU A 207 -3.83 19.33 -14.21
C LEU A 207 -4.83 18.17 -14.38
N THR A 208 -5.01 17.72 -15.60
CA THR A 208 -5.95 16.64 -15.93
C THR A 208 -5.25 15.56 -16.73
N ILE A 209 -5.33 14.31 -16.28
CA ILE A 209 -4.87 13.14 -17.01
C ILE A 209 -6.08 12.25 -17.28
N SER A 210 -6.31 11.96 -18.56
CA SER A 210 -7.49 11.25 -19.04
C SER A 210 -7.11 10.11 -19.98
N GLU A 211 -8.01 9.16 -20.11
CA GLU A 211 -7.91 8.11 -21.10
C GLU A 211 -8.17 8.67 -22.52
N VAL A 212 -7.55 8.07 -23.52
CA VAL A 212 -7.84 8.32 -24.92
C VAL A 212 -8.62 7.14 -25.48
N ALA A 213 -9.65 7.43 -26.28
CA ALA A 213 -10.46 6.43 -26.99
C ALA A 213 -11.05 5.30 -26.10
N GLY A 214 -11.41 5.62 -24.86
CA GLY A 214 -12.00 4.64 -23.92
C GLY A 214 -10.99 3.61 -23.39
N GLY A 215 -9.69 3.92 -23.44
CA GLY A 215 -8.62 3.12 -22.85
C GLY A 215 -8.70 3.04 -21.32
N THR A 216 -7.75 2.32 -20.73
CA THR A 216 -7.57 2.20 -19.27
C THR A 216 -6.11 2.42 -18.85
N THR A 217 -5.31 3.00 -19.72
CA THR A 217 -3.86 3.14 -19.55
C THR A 217 -3.51 4.08 -18.40
N ALA A 218 -4.17 5.24 -18.28
CA ALA A 218 -3.95 6.19 -17.19
C ALA A 218 -4.41 5.60 -15.84
N SER A 219 -5.53 4.88 -15.83
CA SER A 219 -6.04 4.18 -14.65
C SER A 219 -5.10 3.05 -14.22
N ASN A 220 -4.58 2.27 -15.16
CA ASN A 220 -3.61 1.21 -14.87
C ASN A 220 -2.25 1.76 -14.41
N LEU A 221 -1.88 3.00 -14.80
CA LEU A 221 -0.71 3.72 -14.29
C LEU A 221 -1.00 4.46 -12.97
N GLY A 222 -2.20 4.33 -12.43
CA GLY A 222 -2.60 4.96 -11.18
C GLY A 222 -2.67 6.50 -11.23
N ILE A 223 -2.53 7.12 -12.39
CA ILE A 223 -2.43 8.60 -12.55
C ILE A 223 -3.67 9.25 -13.17
N PHE A 224 -4.72 8.47 -13.44
CA PHE A 224 -5.99 9.01 -13.95
C PHE A 224 -6.62 9.98 -12.96
N GLY A 225 -6.97 11.18 -13.42
CA GLY A 225 -7.68 12.13 -12.57
C GLY A 225 -7.43 13.59 -12.91
N LYS A 226 -7.93 14.45 -12.00
CA LYS A 226 -7.85 15.91 -12.09
C LYS A 226 -7.48 16.48 -10.74
N LYS A 227 -6.44 17.32 -10.69
CA LYS A 227 -5.93 17.95 -9.45
C LYS A 227 -5.37 19.36 -9.73
N ASP A 228 -5.45 20.21 -8.73
CA ASP A 228 -4.81 21.53 -8.77
C ASP A 228 -3.34 21.42 -8.31
N GLY A 229 -2.46 21.06 -9.24
CA GLY A 229 -1.02 20.92 -8.96
C GLY A 229 -0.51 19.53 -9.31
N ASN A 230 -0.22 18.71 -8.31
CA ASN A 230 0.35 17.39 -8.51
C ASN A 230 -0.73 16.30 -8.50
N ILE A 231 -0.56 15.29 -9.35
CA ILE A 231 -1.27 14.02 -9.24
C ILE A 231 -0.29 13.02 -8.62
N GLU A 232 -0.60 12.59 -7.40
CA GLU A 232 0.06 11.47 -6.75
C GLU A 232 -0.62 10.19 -7.22
N GLY A 233 0.13 9.35 -7.92
CA GLY A 233 -0.39 8.10 -8.44
C GLY A 233 -0.62 7.07 -7.35
N ALA A 234 -1.55 6.16 -7.64
CA ALA A 234 -1.82 5.01 -6.79
C ALA A 234 -0.64 4.02 -6.81
N ASP A 235 -0.62 3.11 -5.85
CA ASP A 235 0.30 1.99 -5.82
C ASP A 235 0.13 1.12 -7.07
N LEU A 236 1.23 0.87 -7.74
CA LEU A 236 1.30 0.05 -8.96
C LEU A 236 1.62 -1.41 -8.70
N ASN A 237 1.83 -1.80 -7.43
CA ASN A 237 1.97 -3.18 -6.96
C ASN A 237 2.72 -4.07 -7.97
N ALA A 238 4.03 -3.86 -8.12
CA ALA A 238 4.84 -4.63 -9.06
C ALA A 238 4.91 -6.10 -8.62
N ALA A 239 4.75 -7.02 -9.57
CA ALA A 239 4.84 -8.45 -9.29
C ALA A 239 6.25 -8.84 -8.88
N LEU A 240 6.35 -9.66 -7.84
CA LEU A 240 7.61 -10.32 -7.47
C LEU A 240 8.06 -11.27 -8.57
N SER A 241 9.34 -11.25 -8.88
CA SER A 241 9.98 -12.16 -9.81
C SER A 241 11.23 -12.79 -9.16
N THR A 242 11.81 -13.78 -9.81
CA THR A 242 13.10 -14.36 -9.37
C THR A 242 14.26 -13.36 -9.44
N GLU A 243 14.09 -12.27 -10.17
CA GLU A 243 15.09 -11.20 -10.33
C GLU A 243 14.89 -10.07 -9.30
N THR A 244 13.76 -10.07 -8.55
CA THR A 244 13.51 -9.06 -7.52
C THR A 244 14.53 -9.21 -6.40
N LEU A 245 15.31 -8.17 -6.12
CA LEU A 245 16.29 -8.17 -5.06
C LEU A 245 15.63 -8.11 -3.69
N ILE A 246 16.20 -8.83 -2.71
CA ILE A 246 15.71 -8.78 -1.32
C ILE A 246 15.76 -7.35 -0.77
N SER A 247 16.71 -6.53 -1.22
CA SER A 247 16.80 -5.11 -0.83
C SER A 247 15.69 -4.22 -1.41
N GLU A 248 14.98 -4.68 -2.44
CA GLU A 248 13.86 -3.96 -3.05
C GLU A 248 12.52 -4.27 -2.38
N LEU A 249 12.46 -5.35 -1.58
CA LEU A 249 11.23 -5.74 -0.88
C LEU A 249 10.90 -4.76 0.25
N ASN A 250 9.65 -4.78 0.70
CA ASN A 250 9.16 -3.98 1.81
C ASN A 250 9.39 -2.47 1.57
N GLY A 251 9.00 -1.99 0.39
CA GLY A 251 9.18 -0.60 0.01
C GLY A 251 10.65 -0.16 0.00
N GLY A 252 11.56 -1.00 -0.51
CA GLY A 252 13.00 -0.73 -0.58
C GLY A 252 13.75 -0.81 0.75
N GLN A 253 13.08 -1.19 1.85
CA GLN A 253 13.73 -1.40 3.15
C GLN A 253 14.41 -2.76 3.26
N GLY A 254 14.06 -3.66 2.35
CA GLY A 254 14.57 -5.03 2.36
C GLY A 254 13.97 -5.89 3.47
N LEU A 255 14.58 -7.04 3.67
CA LEU A 255 14.24 -7.93 4.77
C LEU A 255 15.41 -7.97 5.77
N ASN A 256 15.09 -8.01 7.06
CA ASN A 256 16.06 -8.31 8.08
C ASN A 256 16.56 -9.75 7.87
N LEU A 257 17.83 -9.89 7.51
CA LEU A 257 18.43 -11.19 7.28
C LEU A 257 18.56 -11.93 8.61
N GLY A 258 17.82 -13.01 8.75
CA GLY A 258 17.89 -13.99 9.84
C GLY A 258 18.32 -15.35 9.31
N SER A 259 18.49 -16.31 10.20
CA SER A 259 18.68 -17.73 9.83
C SER A 259 17.32 -18.42 9.72
N ILE A 260 17.13 -19.15 8.64
CA ILE A 260 16.00 -20.07 8.49
C ILE A 260 16.49 -21.45 8.93
N SER A 261 15.83 -22.03 9.93
CA SER A 261 16.02 -23.43 10.28
C SER A 261 14.97 -24.26 9.50
N VAL A 262 15.43 -25.20 8.71
CA VAL A 262 14.61 -26.14 7.95
C VAL A 262 14.54 -27.46 8.70
#